data_0357cd6813df43103b0f25ed3b422da2
#
_entry.id   0357cd6813df43103b0f25ed3b422da2
#
_cell.length_a   1.000
_cell.length_b   1.000
_cell.length_c   1.000
_cell.angle_alpha   90.00
_cell.angle_beta   90.00
_cell.angle_gamma   90.00
#
_symmetry.space_group_name_H-M   'P 1'
#
loop_
_entity.id
_entity.type
_entity.pdbx_description
1 polymer ?
#
loop_
_entity_poly.entity_id
_entity_poly.type
_entity_poly.pdbx_seq_one_letter_code
_entity_poly.pdbx_strand_id
1 'polypeptide(L)'
;FERWLDMKEPDWAMIGYPPIDYQDAYYYSAPKTLEDGPESLADVDPELLATYEKLGIPLHEQEVLAGVKNVAVDAVFDSVSVATTFKETLAEHGVIFCPISEAVQSHPELVQKYIGSVVPVSDNYFAALNSAVFTDGSFVFIPKGVRCPMELSTYFRINAANTGQFERTLIIAEDDSYESYLE
;
A
#
# COMPACT_ATOMS: atom_id res chain seq x y z
N PHE A 1 12.06 -15.28 -6.62
CA PHE A 1 11.11 -16.39 -6.66
C PHE A 1 11.83 -17.74 -6.52
N GLU A 2 12.81 -18.05 -7.37
CA GLU A 2 13.58 -19.33 -7.32
C GLU A 2 14.11 -19.63 -5.92
N ARG A 3 14.68 -18.63 -5.25
CA ARG A 3 15.16 -18.75 -3.88
C ARG A 3 14.04 -19.11 -2.88
N TRP A 4 12.85 -18.56 -3.05
CA TRP A 4 11.71 -18.87 -2.20
C TRP A 4 11.26 -20.33 -2.36
N LEU A 5 11.33 -20.90 -3.55
CA LEU A 5 10.99 -22.31 -3.78
C LEU A 5 11.89 -23.28 -3.01
N ASP A 6 13.12 -22.87 -2.69
CA ASP A 6 14.07 -23.65 -1.91
C ASP A 6 13.90 -23.45 -0.38
N MET A 7 13.06 -22.51 0.05
CA MET A 7 12.86 -22.18 1.45
C MET A 7 11.71 -23.00 2.04
N LYS A 8 11.80 -23.24 3.34
CA LYS A 8 10.72 -23.86 4.11
C LYS A 8 9.91 -22.78 4.83
N GLU A 9 8.58 -22.90 4.77
CA GLU A 9 7.69 -22.07 5.58
C GLU A 9 8.02 -22.24 7.07
N PRO A 10 8.12 -21.13 7.84
CA PRO A 10 8.45 -21.20 9.26
C PRO A 10 7.37 -21.92 10.08
N ASP A 11 7.82 -22.80 10.97
CA ASP A 11 6.95 -23.59 11.85
C ASP A 11 7.11 -23.24 13.35
N TRP A 12 7.88 -22.18 13.65
CA TRP A 12 8.17 -21.75 15.02
C TRP A 12 7.03 -20.92 15.66
N ALA A 13 6.13 -20.34 14.86
CA ALA A 13 5.01 -19.59 15.38
C ALA A 13 3.97 -20.56 16.00
N MET A 14 3.61 -20.35 17.24
CA MET A 14 2.63 -21.18 17.96
C MET A 14 1.19 -20.80 17.57
N ILE A 15 0.92 -20.76 16.27
CA ILE A 15 -0.39 -20.46 15.67
C ILE A 15 -0.79 -21.61 14.76
N GLY A 16 -2.10 -21.92 14.76
CA GLY A 16 -2.69 -22.92 13.88
C GLY A 16 -3.48 -22.24 12.76
N TYR A 17 -3.12 -22.49 11.52
CA TYR A 17 -3.89 -22.10 10.33
C TYR A 17 -3.89 -23.25 9.33
N PRO A 18 -4.90 -23.33 8.45
CA PRO A 18 -4.90 -24.32 7.39
C PRO A 18 -3.67 -24.16 6.48
N PRO A 19 -3.13 -25.24 5.89
CA PRO A 19 -2.09 -25.14 4.88
C PRO A 19 -2.51 -24.18 3.76
N ILE A 20 -1.61 -23.30 3.39
CA ILE A 20 -1.84 -22.33 2.30
C ILE A 20 -1.28 -22.92 1.01
N ASP A 21 -2.10 -23.03 -0.02
CA ASP A 21 -1.63 -23.33 -1.37
C ASP A 21 -1.24 -22.02 -2.08
N TYR A 22 0.04 -21.70 -2.00
CA TYR A 22 0.58 -20.49 -2.62
C TYR A 22 0.53 -20.52 -4.17
N GLN A 23 0.26 -21.67 -4.79
CA GLN A 23 0.10 -21.79 -6.24
C GLN A 23 -1.34 -21.58 -6.70
N ASP A 24 -2.31 -21.66 -5.78
CA ASP A 24 -3.74 -21.39 -6.02
C ASP A 24 -4.14 -19.97 -5.59
N ALA A 25 -3.21 -19.04 -5.52
CA ALA A 25 -3.46 -17.65 -5.15
C ALA A 25 -3.20 -16.69 -6.32
N TYR A 26 -4.03 -15.67 -6.42
CA TYR A 26 -3.83 -14.57 -7.36
C TYR A 26 -3.03 -13.46 -6.68
N TYR A 27 -1.89 -13.07 -7.24
CA TYR A 27 -0.98 -12.08 -6.68
C TYR A 27 -1.03 -10.73 -7.38
N TYR A 28 -1.68 -10.65 -8.53
CA TYR A 28 -1.78 -9.43 -9.31
C TYR A 28 -3.22 -9.10 -9.64
N SER A 29 -3.59 -7.86 -9.36
CA SER A 29 -4.83 -7.26 -9.83
C SER A 29 -4.48 -6.02 -10.64
N ALA A 30 -5.03 -5.88 -11.83
CA ALA A 30 -4.81 -4.68 -12.64
C ALA A 30 -5.44 -3.46 -11.94
N PRO A 31 -4.75 -2.30 -11.94
CA PRO A 31 -5.31 -1.07 -11.41
C PRO A 31 -6.64 -0.74 -12.11
N LYS A 32 -7.68 -0.46 -11.33
CA LYS A 32 -8.86 0.22 -11.87
C LYS A 32 -8.44 1.67 -12.15
N THR A 33 -8.73 2.17 -13.33
CA THR A 33 -8.48 3.56 -13.64
C THR A 33 -9.42 4.45 -12.83
N LEU A 34 -8.99 5.67 -12.47
CA LEU A 34 -9.85 6.66 -11.80
C LEU A 34 -11.11 6.99 -12.63
N GLU A 35 -11.09 6.72 -13.93
CA GLU A 35 -12.23 6.86 -14.82
C GLU A 35 -13.34 5.84 -14.54
N ASP A 36 -13.00 4.69 -13.94
CA ASP A 36 -13.94 3.61 -13.60
C ASP A 36 -14.49 3.74 -12.15
N GLY A 37 -14.10 4.79 -11.41
CA GLY A 37 -14.57 5.04 -10.04
C GLY A 37 -16.05 5.44 -10.00
N PRO A 38 -16.74 5.23 -8.85
CA PRO A 38 -18.10 5.68 -8.63
C PRO A 38 -18.21 7.20 -8.71
N GLU A 39 -19.36 7.72 -9.11
CA GLU A 39 -19.60 9.18 -9.15
C GLU A 39 -19.96 9.73 -7.78
N SER A 40 -20.50 8.90 -6.90
CA SER A 40 -20.90 9.25 -5.54
C SER A 40 -20.87 8.04 -4.61
N LEU A 41 -20.95 8.25 -3.29
CA LEU A 41 -21.12 7.17 -2.31
C LEU A 41 -22.37 6.31 -2.56
N ALA A 42 -23.38 6.82 -3.23
CA ALA A 42 -24.59 6.06 -3.56
C ALA A 42 -24.33 4.94 -4.57
N ASP A 43 -23.24 5.04 -5.33
CA ASP A 43 -22.84 4.06 -6.34
C ASP A 43 -21.83 3.04 -5.80
N VAL A 44 -21.45 3.19 -4.52
CA VAL A 44 -20.51 2.32 -3.83
C VAL A 44 -21.22 1.12 -3.24
N ASP A 45 -20.55 -0.04 -3.20
CA ASP A 45 -21.07 -1.26 -2.58
C ASP A 45 -21.53 -0.97 -1.13
N PRO A 46 -22.81 -1.23 -0.79
CA PRO A 46 -23.35 -1.02 0.54
C PRO A 46 -22.61 -1.78 1.65
N GLU A 47 -22.04 -2.95 1.35
CA GLU A 47 -21.26 -3.73 2.32
C GLU A 47 -19.93 -3.03 2.66
N LEU A 48 -19.35 -2.37 1.69
CA LEU A 48 -18.16 -1.54 1.86
C LEU A 48 -18.45 -0.34 2.77
N LEU A 49 -19.53 0.38 2.49
CA LEU A 49 -19.95 1.52 3.31
C LEU A 49 -20.27 1.10 4.75
N ALA A 50 -20.99 -0.01 4.94
CA ALA A 50 -21.26 -0.55 6.27
C ALA A 50 -19.99 -0.92 7.04
N THR A 51 -18.94 -1.29 6.34
CA THR A 51 -17.63 -1.56 6.95
C THR A 51 -16.95 -0.26 7.39
N TYR A 52 -16.99 0.78 6.56
CA TYR A 52 -16.47 2.11 6.91
C TYR A 52 -17.18 2.69 8.14
N GLU A 53 -18.50 2.54 8.22
CA GLU A 53 -19.29 2.96 9.40
C GLU A 53 -18.85 2.20 10.66
N LYS A 54 -18.66 0.87 10.58
CA LYS A 54 -18.18 0.06 11.71
C LYS A 54 -16.78 0.47 12.18
N LEU A 55 -15.94 0.91 11.27
CA LEU A 55 -14.59 1.39 11.56
C LEU A 55 -14.58 2.84 12.06
N GLY A 56 -15.72 3.52 12.05
CA GLY A 56 -15.84 4.92 12.46
C GLY A 56 -15.19 5.91 11.51
N ILE A 57 -15.05 5.55 10.24
CA ILE A 57 -14.41 6.38 9.21
C ILE A 57 -15.36 7.54 8.87
N PRO A 58 -14.93 8.81 8.96
CA PRO A 58 -15.75 9.96 8.60
C PRO A 58 -16.23 9.94 7.15
N LEU A 59 -17.41 10.50 6.86
CA LEU A 59 -18.01 10.46 5.51
C LEU A 59 -17.09 10.98 4.41
N HIS A 60 -16.38 12.06 4.65
CA HIS A 60 -15.45 12.62 3.66
C HIS A 60 -14.25 11.69 3.37
N GLU A 61 -13.82 10.92 4.37
CA GLU A 61 -12.80 9.88 4.16
C GLU A 61 -13.39 8.66 3.47
N GLN A 62 -14.66 8.34 3.71
CA GLN A 62 -15.34 7.25 2.99
C GLN A 62 -15.46 7.53 1.50
N GLU A 63 -15.77 8.76 1.10
CA GLU A 63 -15.81 9.18 -0.32
C GLU A 63 -14.48 8.94 -1.01
N VAL A 64 -13.44 9.26 -0.31
CA VAL A 64 -12.07 9.11 -0.72
C VAL A 64 -11.67 7.64 -0.83
N LEU A 65 -11.85 6.86 0.25
CA LEU A 65 -11.52 5.44 0.30
C LEU A 65 -12.34 4.60 -0.68
N ALA A 66 -13.54 5.08 -1.04
CA ALA A 66 -14.38 4.47 -2.05
C ALA A 66 -13.98 4.84 -3.49
N GLY A 67 -12.98 5.71 -3.67
CA GLY A 67 -12.53 6.16 -4.98
C GLY A 67 -13.55 7.03 -5.72
N VAL A 68 -14.38 7.79 -4.97
CA VAL A 68 -15.34 8.73 -5.56
C VAL A 68 -14.57 9.80 -6.34
N LYS A 69 -14.98 10.04 -7.58
CA LYS A 69 -14.33 11.01 -8.47
C LYS A 69 -14.25 12.38 -7.81
N ASN A 70 -13.10 13.04 -7.97
CA ASN A 70 -12.78 14.37 -7.44
C ASN A 70 -12.53 14.47 -5.92
N VAL A 71 -12.36 13.36 -5.23
CA VAL A 71 -11.90 13.33 -3.83
C VAL A 71 -10.59 12.54 -3.79
N ALA A 72 -9.53 13.12 -3.24
CA ALA A 72 -8.20 12.52 -3.32
C ALA A 72 -7.70 11.99 -1.96
N VAL A 73 -7.47 10.71 -1.82
CA VAL A 73 -6.74 10.02 -0.71
C VAL A 73 -6.01 8.83 -1.29
N ASP A 74 -4.92 8.40 -0.67
CA ASP A 74 -4.32 7.13 -1.07
C ASP A 74 -5.12 5.97 -0.48
N ALA A 75 -5.82 5.26 -1.33
CA ALA A 75 -6.56 4.07 -0.96
C ALA A 75 -6.06 2.88 -1.79
N VAL A 76 -5.60 1.85 -1.11
CA VAL A 76 -5.15 0.61 -1.74
C VAL A 76 -6.26 -0.43 -1.66
N PHE A 77 -6.77 -0.85 -2.82
CA PHE A 77 -7.74 -1.93 -2.95
C PHE A 77 -7.13 -3.10 -3.70
N ASP A 78 -7.23 -4.29 -3.10
CA ASP A 78 -6.76 -5.54 -3.71
C ASP A 78 -5.34 -5.40 -4.30
N SER A 79 -4.42 -4.82 -3.52
CA SER A 79 -3.01 -4.58 -3.88
C SER A 79 -2.76 -3.48 -4.93
N VAL A 80 -3.69 -2.56 -5.11
CA VAL A 80 -3.53 -1.44 -6.03
C VAL A 80 -3.87 -0.13 -5.36
N SER A 81 -2.94 0.84 -5.40
CA SER A 81 -3.20 2.20 -4.96
C SER A 81 -4.11 2.94 -5.92
N VAL A 82 -5.11 3.63 -5.39
CA VAL A 82 -6.13 4.32 -6.18
C VAL A 82 -5.92 5.83 -6.25
N ALA A 83 -5.45 6.45 -5.16
CA ALA A 83 -5.22 7.90 -5.14
C ALA A 83 -4.40 8.33 -3.91
N THR A 84 -3.70 9.45 -4.00
CA THR A 84 -3.03 10.11 -2.85
C THR A 84 -3.62 11.49 -2.60
N THR A 85 -4.15 11.71 -1.39
CA THR A 85 -4.70 13.02 -0.99
C THR A 85 -3.59 13.98 -0.62
N PHE A 86 -3.90 15.26 -0.75
CA PHE A 86 -2.99 16.34 -0.33
C PHE A 86 -1.62 16.31 -1.05
N LYS A 87 -1.54 15.64 -2.19
CA LYS A 87 -0.30 15.52 -2.96
C LYS A 87 0.35 16.88 -3.23
N GLU A 88 -0.47 17.90 -3.56
CA GLU A 88 0.01 19.27 -3.81
C GLU A 88 0.56 19.92 -2.53
N THR A 89 -0.18 19.80 -1.41
CA THR A 89 0.25 20.35 -0.11
C THR A 89 1.55 19.70 0.37
N LEU A 90 1.70 18.40 0.18
CA LEU A 90 2.93 17.67 0.52
C LEU A 90 4.09 18.11 -0.39
N ALA A 91 3.82 18.29 -1.68
CA ALA A 91 4.82 18.73 -2.66
C ALA A 91 5.37 20.13 -2.38
N GLU A 92 4.57 21.05 -1.83
CA GLU A 92 5.03 22.38 -1.38
C GLU A 92 6.14 22.29 -0.33
N HIS A 93 6.16 21.22 0.44
CA HIS A 93 7.20 20.92 1.44
C HIS A 93 8.29 19.98 0.92
N GLY A 94 8.20 19.57 -0.36
CA GLY A 94 9.11 18.60 -0.97
C GLY A 94 8.88 17.15 -0.48
N VAL A 95 7.78 16.90 0.23
CA VAL A 95 7.38 15.57 0.68
C VAL A 95 6.75 14.83 -0.49
N ILE A 96 7.17 13.58 -0.70
CA ILE A 96 6.57 12.70 -1.70
C ILE A 96 5.78 11.62 -0.94
N PHE A 97 4.52 11.47 -1.31
CA PHE A 97 3.68 10.35 -0.88
C PHE A 97 2.88 9.87 -2.08
N CYS A 98 3.16 8.67 -2.52
CA CYS A 98 2.53 8.08 -3.70
C CYS A 98 2.66 6.54 -3.67
N PRO A 99 1.92 5.83 -4.54
CA PRO A 99 2.12 4.40 -4.74
C PRO A 99 3.55 4.06 -5.19
N ILE A 100 4.04 2.87 -4.83
CA ILE A 100 5.33 2.36 -5.35
C ILE A 100 5.32 2.31 -6.87
N SER A 101 4.20 1.91 -7.49
CA SER A 101 4.03 1.85 -8.95
C SER A 101 4.23 3.22 -9.62
N GLU A 102 3.79 4.31 -9.00
CA GLU A 102 4.08 5.67 -9.44
C GLU A 102 5.55 6.04 -9.18
N ALA A 103 6.06 5.72 -7.98
CA ALA A 103 7.42 6.05 -7.60
C ALA A 103 8.46 5.38 -8.50
N VAL A 104 8.23 4.17 -8.97
CA VAL A 104 9.10 3.46 -9.94
C VAL A 104 9.25 4.27 -11.24
N GLN A 105 8.23 5.01 -11.64
CA GLN A 105 8.24 5.80 -12.86
C GLN A 105 8.78 7.22 -12.65
N SER A 106 8.38 7.87 -11.55
CA SER A 106 8.69 9.28 -11.28
C SER A 106 9.97 9.50 -10.47
N HIS A 107 10.35 8.52 -9.63
CA HIS A 107 11.51 8.57 -8.73
C HIS A 107 12.34 7.28 -8.75
N PRO A 108 12.69 6.74 -9.94
CA PRO A 108 13.31 5.43 -10.08
C PRO A 108 14.64 5.29 -9.32
N GLU A 109 15.41 6.37 -9.22
CA GLU A 109 16.69 6.39 -8.51
C GLU A 109 16.55 6.16 -7.00
N LEU A 110 15.50 6.72 -6.38
CA LEU A 110 15.21 6.50 -4.95
C LEU A 110 14.72 5.07 -4.71
N VAL A 111 13.77 4.62 -5.52
CA VAL A 111 13.24 3.26 -5.41
C VAL A 111 14.36 2.24 -5.61
N GLN A 112 15.15 2.36 -6.66
CA GLN A 112 16.24 1.43 -6.96
C GLN A 112 17.31 1.40 -5.85
N LYS A 113 17.58 2.53 -5.22
CA LYS A 113 18.57 2.65 -4.15
C LYS A 113 18.12 1.99 -2.85
N TYR A 114 16.84 2.13 -2.50
CA TYR A 114 16.38 1.83 -1.15
C TYR A 114 15.47 0.62 -1.06
N ILE A 115 14.74 0.24 -2.12
CA ILE A 115 13.83 -0.91 -2.05
C ILE A 115 14.60 -2.20 -1.72
N GLY A 116 14.15 -2.93 -0.70
CA GLY A 116 14.81 -4.14 -0.24
C GLY A 116 16.16 -3.93 0.46
N SER A 117 16.55 -2.68 0.76
CA SER A 117 17.82 -2.38 1.45
C SER A 117 17.77 -2.69 2.95
N VAL A 118 16.59 -2.59 3.57
CA VAL A 118 16.40 -2.87 5.00
C VAL A 118 16.00 -4.32 5.23
N VAL A 119 15.02 -4.81 4.50
CA VAL A 119 14.59 -6.21 4.53
C VAL A 119 15.04 -6.89 3.24
N PRO A 120 16.16 -7.60 3.23
CA PRO A 120 16.66 -8.25 2.04
C PRO A 120 15.78 -9.46 1.65
N VAL A 121 15.78 -9.80 0.39
CA VAL A 121 15.05 -10.97 -0.16
C VAL A 121 15.42 -12.31 0.49
N SER A 122 16.50 -12.33 1.24
CA SER A 122 17.02 -13.52 1.92
C SER A 122 16.67 -13.60 3.39
N ASP A 123 15.94 -12.63 3.92
CA ASP A 123 15.70 -12.52 5.35
C ASP A 123 14.89 -13.72 5.88
N ASN A 124 13.74 -13.96 5.31
CA ASN A 124 12.90 -15.10 5.68
C ASN A 124 11.99 -15.52 4.51
N TYR A 125 11.24 -16.61 4.71
CA TYR A 125 10.32 -17.17 3.74
C TYR A 125 9.31 -16.15 3.20
N PHE A 126 8.63 -15.40 4.08
CA PHE A 126 7.62 -14.43 3.68
C PHE A 126 8.24 -13.17 3.06
N ALA A 127 9.40 -12.72 3.50
CA ALA A 127 10.12 -11.63 2.87
C ALA A 127 10.57 -11.98 1.44
N ALA A 128 10.98 -13.25 1.23
CA ALA A 128 11.32 -13.75 -0.11
C ALA A 128 10.08 -13.79 -1.02
N LEU A 129 8.96 -14.31 -0.53
CA LEU A 129 7.69 -14.34 -1.26
C LEU A 129 7.20 -12.93 -1.60
N ASN A 130 7.13 -12.05 -0.59
CA ASN A 130 6.76 -10.66 -0.78
C ASN A 130 7.62 -9.99 -1.88
N SER A 131 8.94 -10.19 -1.83
CA SER A 131 9.85 -9.61 -2.82
C SER A 131 9.61 -10.11 -4.25
N ALA A 132 9.05 -11.32 -4.39
CA ALA A 132 8.78 -11.93 -5.70
C ALA A 132 7.44 -11.51 -6.29
N VAL A 133 6.44 -11.19 -5.45
CA VAL A 133 5.05 -11.09 -5.88
C VAL A 133 4.35 -9.78 -5.48
N PHE A 134 5.00 -8.88 -4.74
CA PHE A 134 4.36 -7.59 -4.42
C PHE A 134 4.02 -6.83 -5.70
N THR A 135 2.87 -6.19 -5.70
CA THR A 135 2.37 -5.44 -6.86
C THR A 135 2.42 -3.94 -6.66
N ASP A 136 2.17 -3.49 -5.45
CA ASP A 136 2.21 -2.08 -5.07
C ASP A 136 2.57 -1.92 -3.59
N GLY A 137 2.33 -0.75 -3.04
CA GLY A 137 2.58 -0.34 -1.67
C GLY A 137 2.78 1.16 -1.59
N SER A 138 3.16 1.66 -0.45
CA SER A 138 3.34 3.10 -0.23
C SER A 138 4.80 3.51 -0.39
N PHE A 139 5.01 4.63 -1.05
CA PHE A 139 6.31 5.31 -1.14
C PHE A 139 6.22 6.66 -0.44
N VAL A 140 7.09 6.87 0.55
CA VAL A 140 7.19 8.12 1.30
C VAL A 140 8.63 8.62 1.26
N PHE A 141 8.81 9.89 0.92
CA PHE A 141 10.10 10.56 1.01
C PHE A 141 9.94 11.89 1.74
N ILE A 142 10.71 12.08 2.81
CA ILE A 142 10.74 13.31 3.59
C ILE A 142 12.14 13.91 3.48
N PRO A 143 12.27 15.10 2.89
CA PRO A 143 13.57 15.76 2.72
C PRO A 143 14.21 16.14 4.05
N LYS A 144 15.52 16.33 4.01
CA LYS A 144 16.31 16.78 5.16
C LYS A 144 15.74 18.03 5.82
N GLY A 145 15.57 17.98 7.15
CA GLY A 145 15.11 19.09 7.97
C GLY A 145 13.63 19.42 7.80
N VAL A 146 12.88 18.65 7.02
CA VAL A 146 11.44 18.86 6.80
C VAL A 146 10.63 18.13 7.84
N ARG A 147 9.68 18.85 8.43
CA ARG A 147 8.62 18.25 9.24
C ARG A 147 7.38 18.10 8.36
N CYS A 148 6.93 16.86 8.15
CA CYS A 148 5.72 16.59 7.39
C CYS A 148 4.54 17.37 8.00
N PRO A 149 3.77 18.13 7.20
CA PRO A 149 2.73 19.02 7.71
C PRO A 149 1.52 18.29 8.26
N MET A 150 1.37 17.00 7.97
CA MET A 150 0.24 16.18 8.39
C MET A 150 0.66 14.75 8.67
N GLU A 151 -0.18 14.01 9.36
CA GLU A 151 -0.04 12.55 9.50
C GLU A 151 -0.37 11.87 8.17
N LEU A 152 0.46 10.91 7.79
CA LEU A 152 0.24 10.09 6.61
C LEU A 152 -0.38 8.76 7.03
N SER A 153 -1.31 8.25 6.24
CA SER A 153 -1.92 6.95 6.50
C SER A 153 -2.20 6.19 5.20
N THR A 154 -2.11 4.87 5.28
CA THR A 154 -2.47 3.98 4.19
C THR A 154 -3.46 2.93 4.69
N TYR A 155 -4.50 2.67 3.92
CA TYR A 155 -5.48 1.63 4.20
C TYR A 155 -5.34 0.50 3.19
N PHE A 156 -5.16 -0.71 3.72
CA PHE A 156 -5.11 -1.93 2.92
C PHE A 156 -6.36 -2.76 3.17
N ARG A 157 -7.05 -3.16 2.11
CA ARG A 157 -8.24 -3.99 2.21
C ARG A 157 -8.19 -5.16 1.23
N ILE A 158 -8.44 -6.36 1.73
CA ILE A 158 -8.57 -7.59 0.96
C ILE A 158 -10.02 -8.05 1.03
N ASN A 159 -10.69 -8.15 -0.12
CA ASN A 159 -12.09 -8.60 -0.22
C ASN A 159 -12.27 -9.88 -1.01
N ALA A 160 -11.30 -10.29 -1.79
CA ALA A 160 -11.41 -11.46 -2.66
C ALA A 160 -10.87 -12.72 -2.00
N ALA A 161 -11.58 -13.83 -2.14
CA ALA A 161 -11.05 -15.14 -1.78
C ALA A 161 -9.90 -15.55 -2.71
N ASN A 162 -8.93 -16.29 -2.21
CA ASN A 162 -7.76 -16.76 -2.95
C ASN A 162 -6.86 -15.62 -3.51
N THR A 163 -6.95 -14.41 -2.94
CA THR A 163 -6.08 -13.31 -3.32
C THR A 163 -4.98 -13.15 -2.28
N GLY A 164 -3.75 -13.24 -2.71
CA GLY A 164 -2.58 -12.89 -1.89
C GLY A 164 -2.34 -11.39 -1.98
N GLN A 165 -2.40 -10.69 -0.86
CA GLN A 165 -2.01 -9.30 -0.78
C GLN A 165 -0.59 -9.20 -0.25
N PHE A 166 0.31 -8.74 -1.11
CA PHE A 166 1.71 -8.53 -0.79
C PHE A 166 2.09 -7.13 -1.24
N GLU A 167 2.52 -6.34 -0.31
CA GLU A 167 2.85 -4.94 -0.49
C GLU A 167 4.20 -4.61 0.09
N ARG A 168 4.77 -3.50 -0.38
CA ARG A 168 5.99 -2.93 0.16
C ARG A 168 5.80 -1.46 0.45
N THR A 169 5.86 -1.11 1.70
CA THR A 169 5.97 0.27 2.14
C THR A 169 7.44 0.65 2.20
N LEU A 170 7.81 1.72 1.51
CA LEU A 170 9.16 2.29 1.49
C LEU A 170 9.10 3.71 2.02
N ILE A 171 9.62 3.92 3.22
CA ILE A 171 9.71 5.22 3.87
C ILE A 171 11.17 5.65 3.91
N ILE A 172 11.47 6.82 3.36
CA ILE A 172 12.79 7.43 3.36
C ILE A 172 12.70 8.76 4.11
N ALA A 173 13.22 8.80 5.31
CA ALA A 173 13.33 10.01 6.12
C ALA A 173 14.79 10.45 6.14
N GLU A 174 15.09 11.63 5.59
CA GLU A 174 16.44 12.20 5.61
C GLU A 174 16.77 12.80 6.98
N ASP A 175 18.01 13.21 7.17
CA ASP A 175 18.50 13.78 8.44
C ASP A 175 17.64 14.94 8.93
N ASP A 176 17.33 14.95 10.24
CA ASP A 176 16.51 15.97 10.91
C ASP A 176 15.07 16.12 10.35
N SER A 177 14.57 15.15 9.60
CA SER A 177 13.18 15.10 9.16
C SER A 177 12.26 14.48 10.21
N TYR A 178 10.96 14.72 10.05
CA TYR A 178 9.93 14.15 10.94
C TYR A 178 8.67 13.82 10.16
N GLU A 179 8.13 12.63 10.42
CA GLU A 179 6.78 12.24 9.98
C GLU A 179 6.08 11.38 11.01
N SER A 180 4.76 11.25 10.87
CA SER A 180 3.91 10.25 11.52
C SER A 180 3.20 9.47 10.43
N TYR A 181 3.39 8.15 10.43
CA TYR A 181 2.80 7.25 9.45
C TYR A 181 1.99 6.16 10.15
N LEU A 182 0.74 5.97 9.72
CA LEU A 182 -0.19 4.95 10.21
C LEU A 182 -0.52 3.97 9.09
N GLU A 183 -0.37 2.68 9.37
CA GLU A 183 -0.69 1.58 8.47
C GLU A 183 -1.63 0.57 9.12
#